data_ef2b72fb901e7eebfa1ab422b2e7ed82
#
_entry.id   ef2b72fb901e7eebfa1ab422b2e7ed82
#
_cell.length_a   1.000
_cell.length_b   1.000
_cell.length_c   1.000
_cell.angle_alpha   90.00
_cell.angle_beta   90.00
_cell.angle_gamma   90.00
#
_symmetry.space_group_name_H-M   'P 1'
#
loop_
_entity.id
_entity.type
_entity.pdbx_description
1 polymer ?
#
loop_
_entity_poly.entity_id
_entity_poly.type
_entity_poly.pdbx_seq_one_letter_code
_entity_poly.pdbx_strand_id
1 'polypeptide(L)'
;MTREQSKQETTGGGSKPLPFEERLVLNQWLLGLFDASKFEDLADKLKAPELERFDENNVTRFYHALCIYIHPDRRPALPDNQLLAYDENIVRHWKQITERRNREGPFLYPKYFQYLALLFTEIYLDRYFRDPAGLLAELNAYVKIFNAKARKASRIKPYTRQDLNKLAFWMATGSGKTLLMHINILQYLHYLKVHKRQRELNRIILLTPNEGLSYQHLEEFRLSGIPAELFSKEGRMLFTGRVVEIIDIHKLRDEMGEKTVAVEAFEGNNLVLVDEGHRGTSGAEIGAWMQKRNQLCENGFSFEYSATFGQAMKASDNRTLEQTYAKCILFDYSYKYFYRDGYGKDYRILNLADDKDEGVRQRYLTACLLSFYQQLKLYLDKREEFRPFLIERPLLVFVGGSVNAV
;
A
#
# COMPACT_ATOMS: atom_id res chain seq x y z
N MET A 1 -39.15 52.00 -26.36
CA MET A 1 -37.76 51.74 -26.76
C MET A 1 -37.07 51.03 -25.59
N THR A 2 -37.11 49.73 -25.58
CA THR A 2 -36.56 48.87 -24.53
C THR A 2 -35.32 48.21 -25.09
N ARG A 3 -34.15 48.47 -24.46
CA ARG A 3 -32.86 47.84 -24.80
C ARG A 3 -32.77 46.49 -24.10
N GLU A 4 -32.89 45.42 -24.85
CA GLU A 4 -32.45 44.08 -24.42
C GLU A 4 -30.91 44.02 -24.42
N GLN A 5 -30.34 43.83 -23.22
CA GLN A 5 -28.94 43.50 -23.07
C GLN A 5 -28.81 41.98 -23.14
N SER A 6 -28.23 41.50 -24.25
CA SER A 6 -27.81 40.13 -24.42
C SER A 6 -26.67 39.80 -23.44
N LYS A 7 -26.92 38.98 -22.41
CA LYS A 7 -25.90 38.30 -21.62
C LYS A 7 -25.25 37.20 -22.49
N GLN A 8 -24.07 37.45 -22.96
CA GLN A 8 -23.18 36.38 -23.44
C GLN A 8 -22.79 35.50 -22.25
N GLU A 9 -23.37 34.32 -22.19
CA GLU A 9 -22.87 33.24 -21.34
C GLU A 9 -21.50 32.74 -21.88
N THR A 10 -20.44 33.16 -21.22
CA THR A 10 -19.12 32.58 -21.39
C THR A 10 -19.11 31.17 -20.77
N THR A 11 -19.44 30.15 -21.53
CA THR A 11 -19.29 28.75 -21.16
C THR A 11 -17.80 28.42 -21.15
N GLY A 12 -17.12 28.79 -20.08
CA GLY A 12 -15.83 28.24 -19.70
C GLY A 12 -16.01 26.84 -19.14
N GLY A 13 -16.30 25.87 -20.01
CA GLY A 13 -16.39 24.46 -19.64
C GLY A 13 -15.03 23.87 -19.26
N GLY A 14 -14.53 24.18 -18.09
CA GLY A 14 -13.43 23.47 -17.45
C GLY A 14 -13.88 22.06 -17.07
N SER A 15 -13.69 21.09 -17.97
CA SER A 15 -14.05 19.71 -17.69
C SER A 15 -13.27 19.20 -16.49
N LYS A 16 -13.99 18.65 -15.48
CA LYS A 16 -13.38 18.06 -14.27
C LYS A 16 -12.28 17.05 -14.66
N PRO A 17 -11.18 16.99 -13.91
CA PRO A 17 -10.15 15.97 -14.13
C PRO A 17 -10.74 14.56 -13.89
N LEU A 18 -10.10 13.54 -14.49
CA LEU A 18 -10.40 12.15 -14.19
C LEU A 18 -10.21 11.88 -12.67
N PRO A 19 -10.99 10.98 -12.07
CA PRO A 19 -10.75 10.49 -10.73
C PRO A 19 -9.29 10.06 -10.53
N PHE A 20 -8.76 10.19 -9.31
CA PHE A 20 -7.35 9.88 -9.04
C PHE A 20 -7.01 8.41 -9.39
N GLU A 21 -7.89 7.49 -9.05
CA GLU A 21 -7.78 6.04 -9.32
C GLU A 21 -7.69 5.72 -10.82
N GLU A 22 -8.22 6.57 -11.70
CA GLU A 22 -8.13 6.42 -13.16
C GLU A 22 -6.85 7.05 -13.75
N ARG A 23 -5.99 7.62 -12.91
CA ARG A 23 -4.74 8.26 -13.31
C ARG A 23 -3.48 7.49 -12.86
N LEU A 24 -3.62 6.29 -12.31
CA LEU A 24 -2.53 5.45 -11.82
C LEU A 24 -1.77 4.81 -12.99
N VAL A 25 -0.92 5.59 -13.66
CA VAL A 25 -0.25 5.19 -14.91
C VAL A 25 0.71 4.02 -14.74
N LEU A 26 1.36 3.87 -13.57
CA LEU A 26 2.22 2.72 -13.28
C LEU A 26 1.40 1.42 -13.18
N ASN A 27 0.32 1.46 -12.44
CA ASN A 27 -0.59 0.33 -12.29
C ASN A 27 -1.19 -0.09 -13.64
N GLN A 28 -1.67 0.89 -14.43
CA GLN A 28 -2.26 0.64 -15.74
C GLN A 28 -1.24 0.08 -16.74
N TRP A 29 0.01 0.56 -16.71
CA TRP A 29 1.08 0.00 -17.53
C TRP A 29 1.33 -1.47 -17.20
N LEU A 30 1.37 -1.84 -15.91
CA LEU A 30 1.52 -3.23 -15.46
C LEU A 30 0.33 -4.10 -15.89
N LEU A 31 -0.90 -3.63 -15.70
CA LEU A 31 -2.09 -4.31 -16.21
C LEU A 31 -2.01 -4.57 -17.71
N GLY A 32 -1.54 -3.58 -18.47
CA GLY A 32 -1.35 -3.70 -19.91
C GLY A 32 -0.35 -4.77 -20.35
N LEU A 33 0.62 -5.15 -19.50
CA LEU A 33 1.52 -6.28 -19.78
C LEU A 33 0.78 -7.63 -19.81
N PHE A 34 -0.36 -7.72 -19.12
CA PHE A 34 -1.24 -8.88 -19.08
C PHE A 34 -2.45 -8.75 -20.03
N ASP A 35 -2.45 -7.76 -20.93
CA ASP A 35 -3.60 -7.44 -21.80
C ASP A 35 -4.88 -7.11 -21.03
N ALA A 36 -4.74 -6.66 -19.78
CA ALA A 36 -5.83 -6.22 -18.94
C ALA A 36 -6.00 -4.70 -19.02
N SER A 37 -7.24 -4.24 -19.19
CA SER A 37 -7.57 -2.81 -19.22
C SER A 37 -7.85 -2.25 -17.83
N LYS A 38 -8.25 -3.10 -16.89
CA LYS A 38 -8.59 -2.78 -15.52
C LYS A 38 -8.25 -3.97 -14.60
N PHE A 39 -8.18 -3.69 -13.31
CA PHE A 39 -7.86 -4.72 -12.31
C PHE A 39 -8.82 -5.91 -12.32
N GLU A 40 -10.11 -5.64 -12.54
CA GLU A 40 -11.16 -6.67 -12.60
C GLU A 40 -10.90 -7.74 -13.65
N ASP A 41 -10.27 -7.38 -14.77
CA ASP A 41 -9.99 -8.32 -15.86
C ASP A 41 -9.06 -9.45 -15.39
N LEU A 42 -8.09 -9.14 -14.49
CA LEU A 42 -7.22 -10.14 -13.84
C LEU A 42 -7.90 -10.79 -12.64
N ALA A 43 -8.55 -10.00 -11.79
CA ALA A 43 -9.21 -10.48 -10.58
C ALA A 43 -10.22 -11.59 -10.90
N ASP A 44 -11.07 -11.41 -11.93
CA ASP A 44 -12.09 -12.38 -12.32
C ASP A 44 -11.49 -13.71 -12.82
N LYS A 45 -10.22 -13.74 -13.24
CA LYS A 45 -9.50 -14.95 -13.63
C LYS A 45 -8.80 -15.65 -12.47
N LEU A 46 -8.50 -14.92 -11.39
CA LEU A 46 -7.64 -15.42 -10.34
C LEU A 46 -8.32 -15.55 -8.97
N LYS A 47 -9.51 -15.00 -8.77
CA LYS A 47 -10.19 -14.98 -7.45
C LYS A 47 -10.78 -16.31 -7.00
N ALA A 48 -10.74 -17.36 -7.85
CA ALA A 48 -11.28 -18.66 -7.51
C ALA A 48 -10.48 -19.30 -6.35
N PRO A 49 -11.14 -19.73 -5.25
CA PRO A 49 -10.46 -20.23 -4.04
C PRO A 49 -9.55 -21.44 -4.30
N GLU A 50 -9.86 -22.26 -5.29
CA GLU A 50 -9.04 -23.43 -5.69
C GLU A 50 -7.68 -23.03 -6.26
N LEU A 51 -7.50 -21.78 -6.68
CA LEU A 51 -6.21 -21.25 -7.16
C LEU A 51 -5.30 -20.83 -6.01
N GLU A 52 -5.81 -20.66 -4.80
CA GLU A 52 -5.04 -20.27 -3.61
C GLU A 52 -4.22 -21.44 -3.06
N ARG A 53 -3.41 -22.07 -3.93
CA ARG A 53 -2.56 -23.23 -3.56
C ARG A 53 -1.29 -23.26 -4.41
N PHE A 54 -0.32 -24.03 -3.95
CA PHE A 54 0.85 -24.44 -4.74
C PHE A 54 0.62 -25.83 -5.31
N ASP A 55 1.21 -26.10 -6.47
CA ASP A 55 1.27 -27.45 -7.04
C ASP A 55 2.42 -28.30 -6.44
N GLU A 56 2.61 -29.50 -6.95
CA GLU A 56 3.64 -30.44 -6.51
C GLU A 56 5.07 -29.91 -6.75
N ASN A 57 5.25 -29.02 -7.74
CA ASN A 57 6.51 -28.39 -8.09
C ASN A 57 6.75 -27.08 -7.33
N ASN A 58 5.87 -26.73 -6.37
CA ASN A 58 5.87 -25.47 -5.65
C ASN A 58 5.67 -24.24 -6.55
N VAL A 59 4.88 -24.37 -7.61
CA VAL A 59 4.42 -23.30 -8.47
C VAL A 59 3.00 -22.91 -8.06
N THR A 60 2.65 -21.62 -8.12
CA THR A 60 1.29 -21.21 -7.79
C THR A 60 0.31 -21.63 -8.90
N ARG A 61 -0.92 -21.96 -8.51
CA ARG A 61 -1.97 -22.15 -9.51
C ARG A 61 -2.34 -20.84 -10.22
N PHE A 62 -2.02 -19.69 -9.63
CA PHE A 62 -2.15 -18.38 -10.27
C PHE A 62 -1.24 -18.25 -11.49
N TYR A 63 0.01 -18.73 -11.43
CA TYR A 63 0.90 -18.78 -12.57
C TYR A 63 0.30 -19.55 -13.74
N HIS A 64 -0.22 -20.76 -13.48
CA HIS A 64 -0.85 -21.56 -14.53
C HIS A 64 -2.07 -20.86 -15.15
N ALA A 65 -2.92 -20.24 -14.32
CA ALA A 65 -4.06 -19.46 -14.79
C ALA A 65 -3.63 -18.27 -15.65
N LEU A 66 -2.56 -17.54 -15.25
CA LEU A 66 -2.03 -16.43 -16.02
C LEU A 66 -1.44 -16.88 -17.36
N CYS A 67 -0.70 -17.98 -17.41
CA CYS A 67 -0.18 -18.53 -18.67
C CYS A 67 -1.28 -18.86 -19.69
N ILE A 68 -2.44 -19.28 -19.22
CA ILE A 68 -3.61 -19.51 -20.09
C ILE A 68 -4.24 -18.17 -20.55
N TYR A 69 -4.24 -17.18 -19.64
CA TYR A 69 -4.91 -15.91 -19.90
C TYR A 69 -4.11 -14.94 -20.76
N ILE A 70 -2.77 -14.90 -20.62
CA ILE A 70 -1.93 -13.97 -21.38
C ILE A 70 -2.01 -14.29 -22.88
N HIS A 71 -2.48 -13.31 -23.65
CA HIS A 71 -2.58 -13.45 -25.09
C HIS A 71 -1.19 -13.69 -25.72
N PRO A 72 -1.07 -14.58 -26.74
CA PRO A 72 0.23 -14.89 -27.37
C PRO A 72 1.03 -13.67 -27.81
N ASP A 73 0.39 -12.60 -28.27
CA ASP A 73 1.05 -11.36 -28.71
C ASP A 73 1.71 -10.58 -27.56
N ARG A 74 1.35 -10.86 -26.30
CA ARG A 74 1.94 -10.25 -25.11
C ARG A 74 3.06 -11.07 -24.48
N ARG A 75 3.21 -12.34 -24.88
CA ARG A 75 4.28 -13.23 -24.39
C ARG A 75 5.69 -12.70 -24.60
N PRO A 76 6.01 -11.93 -25.67
CA PRO A 76 7.33 -11.30 -25.79
C PRO A 76 7.65 -10.31 -24.66
N ALA A 77 6.63 -9.63 -24.10
CA ALA A 77 6.80 -8.69 -22.99
C ALA A 77 6.94 -9.39 -21.61
N LEU A 78 6.33 -10.59 -21.49
CA LEU A 78 6.37 -11.46 -20.32
C LEU A 78 6.56 -12.92 -20.77
N PRO A 79 7.77 -13.36 -21.12
CA PRO A 79 8.05 -14.74 -21.49
C PRO A 79 7.69 -15.72 -20.38
N ASP A 80 7.18 -16.90 -20.72
CA ASP A 80 6.72 -17.91 -19.75
C ASP A 80 7.82 -18.31 -18.75
N ASN A 81 9.08 -18.44 -19.21
CA ASN A 81 10.21 -18.73 -18.34
C ASN A 81 10.52 -17.61 -17.34
N GLN A 82 10.32 -16.38 -17.73
CA GLN A 82 10.51 -15.21 -16.84
C GLN A 82 9.36 -15.13 -15.83
N LEU A 83 8.13 -15.34 -16.27
CA LEU A 83 6.96 -15.39 -15.39
C LEU A 83 7.09 -16.51 -14.36
N LEU A 84 7.60 -17.70 -14.77
CA LEU A 84 7.87 -18.79 -13.85
C LEU A 84 8.93 -18.41 -12.82
N ALA A 85 10.02 -17.76 -13.23
CA ALA A 85 11.07 -17.34 -12.31
C ALA A 85 10.55 -16.32 -11.27
N TYR A 86 9.64 -15.45 -11.65
CA TYR A 86 8.96 -14.54 -10.72
C TYR A 86 8.07 -15.30 -9.73
N ASP A 87 7.29 -16.26 -10.22
CA ASP A 87 6.44 -17.11 -9.38
C ASP A 87 7.25 -17.90 -8.35
N GLU A 88 8.31 -18.57 -8.78
CA GLU A 88 9.23 -19.31 -7.89
C GLU A 88 9.84 -18.41 -6.81
N ASN A 89 10.20 -17.18 -7.18
CA ASN A 89 10.73 -16.20 -6.23
C ASN A 89 9.68 -15.78 -5.20
N ILE A 90 8.45 -15.52 -5.63
CA ILE A 90 7.31 -15.20 -4.77
C ILE A 90 7.05 -16.36 -3.80
N VAL A 91 6.93 -17.59 -4.30
CA VAL A 91 6.66 -18.78 -3.48
C VAL A 91 7.75 -18.98 -2.44
N ARG A 92 9.02 -18.86 -2.83
CA ARG A 92 10.16 -18.98 -1.92
C ARG A 92 10.07 -17.97 -0.77
N HIS A 93 9.83 -16.70 -1.08
CA HIS A 93 9.74 -15.64 -0.08
C HIS A 93 8.48 -15.78 0.77
N TRP A 94 7.35 -16.14 0.17
CA TRP A 94 6.10 -16.38 0.90
C TRP A 94 6.27 -17.50 1.93
N LYS A 95 6.82 -18.65 1.54
CA LYS A 95 7.10 -19.77 2.44
C LYS A 95 8.04 -19.36 3.57
N GLN A 96 9.10 -18.61 3.25
CA GLN A 96 10.06 -18.14 4.23
C GLN A 96 9.38 -17.32 5.34
N ILE A 97 8.57 -16.32 4.99
CA ILE A 97 7.96 -15.43 6.00
C ILE A 97 6.76 -16.06 6.72
N THR A 98 6.14 -17.10 6.15
CA THR A 98 4.98 -17.77 6.75
C THR A 98 5.36 -19.05 7.50
N GLU A 99 6.60 -19.48 7.46
CA GLU A 99 7.05 -20.75 8.04
C GLU A 99 6.64 -20.92 9.52
N ARG A 100 6.92 -19.92 10.35
CA ARG A 100 6.56 -19.95 11.79
C ARG A 100 5.06 -19.94 12.00
N ARG A 101 4.34 -19.09 11.27
CA ARG A 101 2.87 -19.01 11.34
C ARG A 101 2.19 -20.31 10.94
N ASN A 102 2.74 -21.00 9.94
CA ASN A 102 2.22 -22.28 9.45
C ASN A 102 2.50 -23.46 10.39
N ARG A 103 3.43 -23.31 11.35
CA ARG A 103 3.66 -24.33 12.40
C ARG A 103 2.60 -24.27 13.51
N GLU A 104 2.03 -23.09 13.75
CA GLU A 104 1.12 -22.83 14.87
C GLU A 104 -0.34 -22.71 14.42
N GLY A 105 -0.61 -22.64 13.12
CA GLY A 105 -1.93 -22.40 12.55
C GLY A 105 -2.16 -23.06 11.18
N PRO A 106 -3.26 -22.75 10.53
CA PRO A 106 -3.55 -23.23 9.20
C PRO A 106 -2.53 -22.70 8.20
N PHE A 107 -2.27 -23.49 7.15
CA PHE A 107 -1.31 -23.12 6.12
C PHE A 107 -1.77 -21.84 5.38
N LEU A 108 -0.92 -20.83 5.34
CA LEU A 108 -1.19 -19.56 4.70
C LEU A 108 -0.75 -19.59 3.23
N TYR A 109 -1.71 -19.53 2.35
CA TYR A 109 -1.50 -19.30 0.93
C TYR A 109 -1.73 -17.83 0.60
N PRO A 110 -1.02 -17.26 -0.40
CA PRO A 110 -1.31 -15.91 -0.85
C PRO A 110 -2.72 -15.86 -1.47
N LYS A 111 -3.44 -14.78 -1.21
CA LYS A 111 -4.65 -14.45 -1.95
C LYS A 111 -4.27 -13.90 -3.33
N TYR A 112 -5.17 -13.99 -4.30
CA TYR A 112 -4.90 -13.55 -5.68
C TYR A 112 -4.38 -12.11 -5.77
N PHE A 113 -4.93 -11.20 -4.96
CA PHE A 113 -4.51 -9.80 -4.95
C PHE A 113 -3.13 -9.61 -4.29
N GLN A 114 -2.79 -10.42 -3.30
CA GLN A 114 -1.45 -10.44 -2.72
C GLN A 114 -0.43 -10.96 -3.73
N TYR A 115 -0.77 -12.05 -4.41
CA TYR A 115 0.05 -12.60 -5.48
C TYR A 115 0.30 -11.59 -6.59
N LEU A 116 -0.75 -10.92 -7.09
CA LEU A 116 -0.61 -9.89 -8.13
C LEU A 116 0.24 -8.70 -7.68
N ALA A 117 0.08 -8.23 -6.44
CA ALA A 117 0.90 -7.16 -5.90
C ALA A 117 2.39 -7.54 -5.89
N LEU A 118 2.71 -8.78 -5.48
CA LEU A 118 4.07 -9.31 -5.47
C LEU A 118 4.60 -9.52 -6.89
N LEU A 119 3.79 -10.06 -7.80
CA LEU A 119 4.17 -10.27 -9.20
C LEU A 119 4.48 -8.94 -9.90
N PHE A 120 3.67 -7.91 -9.69
CA PHE A 120 3.93 -6.58 -10.23
C PHE A 120 5.23 -5.99 -9.67
N THR A 121 5.54 -6.29 -8.41
CA THR A 121 6.82 -5.90 -7.79
C THR A 121 8.00 -6.62 -8.42
N GLU A 122 7.90 -7.95 -8.66
CA GLU A 122 8.94 -8.71 -9.37
C GLU A 122 9.24 -8.11 -10.74
N ILE A 123 8.19 -7.88 -11.54
CA ILE A 123 8.31 -7.30 -12.90
C ILE A 123 8.99 -5.94 -12.85
N TYR A 124 8.59 -5.08 -11.91
CA TYR A 124 9.16 -3.75 -11.78
C TYR A 124 10.61 -3.78 -11.35
N LEU A 125 10.93 -4.52 -10.27
CA LEU A 125 12.29 -4.59 -9.72
C LEU A 125 13.27 -5.26 -10.69
N ASP A 126 12.88 -6.33 -11.38
CA ASP A 126 13.73 -6.95 -12.40
C ASP A 126 14.12 -5.93 -13.48
N ARG A 127 13.16 -5.18 -14.04
CA ARG A 127 13.42 -4.14 -15.04
C ARG A 127 14.23 -2.98 -14.47
N TYR A 128 13.90 -2.53 -13.25
CA TYR A 128 14.61 -1.45 -12.56
C TYR A 128 16.09 -1.77 -12.33
N PHE A 129 16.42 -2.99 -11.91
CA PHE A 129 17.81 -3.37 -11.67
C PHE A 129 18.56 -3.75 -12.94
N ARG A 130 17.89 -4.36 -13.91
CA ARG A 130 18.48 -4.81 -15.16
C ARG A 130 18.75 -3.67 -16.13
N ASP A 131 17.75 -2.82 -16.39
CA ASP A 131 17.82 -1.71 -17.34
C ASP A 131 16.90 -0.54 -16.92
N PRO A 132 17.35 0.31 -15.98
CA PRO A 132 16.56 1.45 -15.54
C PRO A 132 16.30 2.49 -16.66
N ALA A 133 17.15 2.56 -17.68
CA ALA A 133 16.94 3.47 -18.82
C ALA A 133 15.83 2.94 -19.74
N GLY A 134 15.82 1.64 -20.01
CA GLY A 134 14.75 0.97 -20.75
C GLY A 134 13.40 1.07 -20.01
N LEU A 135 13.38 0.81 -18.69
CA LEU A 135 12.17 0.98 -17.89
C LEU A 135 11.63 2.44 -17.98
N LEU A 136 12.52 3.43 -17.87
CA LEU A 136 12.14 4.83 -17.99
C LEU A 136 11.54 5.15 -19.37
N ALA A 137 12.10 4.58 -20.44
CA ALA A 137 11.60 4.75 -21.80
C ALA A 137 10.20 4.10 -21.98
N GLU A 138 10.01 2.88 -21.48
CA GLU A 138 8.72 2.17 -21.52
C GLU A 138 7.62 2.93 -20.79
N LEU A 139 7.90 3.39 -19.56
CA LEU A 139 6.95 4.16 -18.77
C LEU A 139 6.59 5.50 -19.45
N ASN A 140 7.57 6.18 -20.03
CA ASN A 140 7.32 7.42 -20.74
C ASN A 140 6.56 7.21 -22.07
N ALA A 141 6.77 6.09 -22.75
CA ALA A 141 5.96 5.71 -23.90
C ALA A 141 4.50 5.49 -23.49
N TYR A 142 4.26 4.81 -22.37
CA TYR A 142 2.92 4.62 -21.82
C TYR A 142 2.25 5.95 -21.43
N VAL A 143 2.97 6.84 -20.73
CA VAL A 143 2.46 8.18 -20.38
C VAL A 143 2.05 8.98 -21.62
N LYS A 144 2.77 8.87 -22.73
CA LYS A 144 2.38 9.51 -24.00
C LYS A 144 1.04 8.98 -24.52
N ILE A 145 0.85 7.66 -24.48
CA ILE A 145 -0.42 7.00 -24.90
C ILE A 145 -1.57 7.43 -23.98
N PHE A 146 -1.36 7.43 -22.66
CA PHE A 146 -2.33 7.88 -21.68
C PHE A 146 -2.72 9.35 -21.93
N ASN A 147 -1.74 10.24 -22.07
CA ASN A 147 -1.95 11.67 -22.25
C ASN A 147 -2.62 12.03 -23.58
N ALA A 148 -2.46 11.20 -24.62
CA ALA A 148 -3.14 11.39 -25.90
C ALA A 148 -4.67 11.23 -25.76
N LYS A 149 -5.13 10.38 -24.84
CA LYS A 149 -6.55 10.15 -24.56
C LYS A 149 -7.07 11.02 -23.42
N ALA A 150 -6.20 11.45 -22.51
CA ALA A 150 -6.56 12.19 -21.31
C ALA A 150 -6.81 13.68 -21.60
N ARG A 151 -7.82 14.24 -20.92
CA ARG A 151 -8.07 15.69 -20.89
C ARG A 151 -6.87 16.41 -20.27
N LYS A 152 -6.61 17.67 -20.68
CA LYS A 152 -5.46 18.48 -20.21
C LYS A 152 -5.29 18.49 -18.69
N ALA A 153 -6.40 18.59 -17.93
CA ALA A 153 -6.39 18.60 -16.47
C ALA A 153 -5.97 17.25 -15.82
N SER A 154 -6.05 16.16 -16.58
CA SER A 154 -5.73 14.79 -16.12
C SER A 154 -4.37 14.28 -16.61
N ARG A 155 -3.64 15.07 -17.38
CA ARG A 155 -2.36 14.65 -17.96
C ARG A 155 -1.31 14.43 -16.88
N ILE A 156 -0.48 13.42 -17.09
CA ILE A 156 0.63 13.04 -16.21
C ILE A 156 1.93 13.55 -16.81
N LYS A 157 2.78 14.14 -15.97
CA LYS A 157 4.14 14.56 -16.37
C LYS A 157 4.99 13.32 -16.68
N PRO A 158 5.92 13.41 -17.64
CA PRO A 158 6.85 12.31 -17.90
C PRO A 158 7.60 11.87 -16.63
N TYR A 159 7.97 10.59 -16.60
CA TYR A 159 8.85 10.07 -15.56
C TYR A 159 10.26 10.65 -15.70
N THR A 160 10.87 10.92 -14.57
CA THR A 160 12.31 11.18 -14.41
C THR A 160 12.99 9.96 -13.79
N ARG A 161 14.31 9.92 -13.75
CA ARG A 161 15.03 8.83 -13.09
C ARG A 161 14.70 8.73 -11.59
N GLN A 162 14.48 9.84 -10.93
CA GLN A 162 14.10 9.88 -9.51
C GLN A 162 12.72 9.28 -9.25
N ASP A 163 11.78 9.39 -10.20
CA ASP A 163 10.46 8.79 -10.07
C ASP A 163 10.49 7.25 -10.04
N LEU A 164 11.57 6.61 -10.51
CA LEU A 164 11.71 5.16 -10.52
C LEU A 164 12.05 4.58 -9.13
N ASN A 165 12.47 5.40 -8.19
CA ASN A 165 12.96 4.95 -6.88
C ASN A 165 11.85 4.79 -5.83
N LYS A 166 10.59 4.86 -6.24
CA LYS A 166 9.44 4.82 -5.34
C LYS A 166 8.34 3.92 -5.88
N LEU A 167 7.86 3.02 -5.04
CA LEU A 167 6.66 2.23 -5.27
C LEU A 167 5.67 2.42 -4.12
N ALA A 168 4.39 2.48 -4.45
CA ALA A 168 3.34 2.59 -3.46
C ALA A 168 2.25 1.52 -3.67
N PHE A 169 1.68 1.04 -2.57
CA PHE A 169 0.62 0.04 -2.53
C PHE A 169 -0.60 0.64 -1.86
N TRP A 170 -1.64 0.85 -2.63
CA TRP A 170 -2.93 1.29 -2.11
C TRP A 170 -3.77 0.06 -1.78
N MET A 171 -3.74 -0.34 -0.52
CA MET A 171 -4.36 -1.60 -0.09
C MET A 171 -5.19 -1.41 1.17
N ALA A 172 -6.38 -1.99 1.19
CA ALA A 172 -7.30 -1.92 2.32
C ALA A 172 -6.66 -2.43 3.63
N THR A 173 -7.12 -1.91 4.76
CA THR A 173 -6.78 -2.47 6.07
C THR A 173 -7.27 -3.92 6.15
N GLY A 174 -6.45 -4.83 6.67
CA GLY A 174 -6.76 -6.26 6.72
C GLY A 174 -6.39 -7.05 5.45
N SER A 175 -5.91 -6.41 4.38
CA SER A 175 -5.49 -7.10 3.15
C SER A 175 -4.12 -7.78 3.23
N GLY A 176 -3.42 -7.71 4.37
CA GLY A 176 -2.10 -8.31 4.56
C GLY A 176 -0.93 -7.44 4.11
N LYS A 177 -1.05 -6.12 4.15
CA LYS A 177 0.03 -5.17 3.82
C LYS A 177 1.36 -5.51 4.49
N THR A 178 1.34 -5.92 5.75
CA THR A 178 2.55 -6.27 6.51
C THR A 178 3.30 -7.45 5.89
N LEU A 179 2.60 -8.51 5.46
CA LEU A 179 3.23 -9.64 4.78
C LEU A 179 3.85 -9.22 3.44
N LEU A 180 3.13 -8.39 2.67
CA LEU A 180 3.66 -7.85 1.42
C LEU A 180 4.91 -7.00 1.65
N MET A 181 4.90 -6.14 2.67
CA MET A 181 6.06 -5.33 3.07
C MET A 181 7.28 -6.22 3.34
N HIS A 182 7.12 -7.30 4.10
CA HIS A 182 8.19 -8.23 4.41
C HIS A 182 8.74 -8.91 3.14
N ILE A 183 7.86 -9.34 2.24
CA ILE A 183 8.29 -9.94 0.97
C ILE A 183 8.95 -8.91 0.06
N ASN A 184 8.46 -7.67 0.00
CA ASN A 184 9.08 -6.63 -0.82
C ASN A 184 10.52 -6.33 -0.38
N ILE A 185 10.85 -6.44 0.92
CA ILE A 185 12.25 -6.40 1.39
C ILE A 185 13.06 -7.55 0.75
N LEU A 186 12.54 -8.77 0.81
CA LEU A 186 13.22 -9.95 0.29
C LEU A 186 13.38 -9.89 -1.24
N GLN A 187 12.37 -9.42 -1.96
CA GLN A 187 12.42 -9.18 -3.40
C GLN A 187 13.50 -8.15 -3.75
N TYR A 188 13.54 -7.02 -3.07
CA TYR A 188 14.57 -6.00 -3.29
C TYR A 188 15.97 -6.55 -3.05
N LEU A 189 16.17 -7.28 -1.94
CA LEU A 189 17.44 -7.91 -1.62
C LEU A 189 17.83 -9.00 -2.64
N HIS A 190 16.84 -9.73 -3.17
CA HIS A 190 17.05 -10.71 -4.23
C HIS A 190 17.64 -10.05 -5.48
N TYR A 191 17.02 -8.97 -5.98
CA TYR A 191 17.49 -8.27 -7.18
C TYR A 191 18.83 -7.57 -6.97
N LEU A 192 19.09 -7.01 -5.79
CA LEU A 192 20.43 -6.53 -5.44
C LEU A 192 21.48 -7.64 -5.56
N LYS A 193 21.14 -8.88 -5.14
CA LYS A 193 22.03 -10.03 -5.21
C LYS A 193 22.24 -10.48 -6.66
N VAL A 194 21.17 -10.63 -7.44
CA VAL A 194 21.21 -11.04 -8.85
C VAL A 194 22.12 -10.09 -9.66
N HIS A 195 22.01 -8.81 -9.42
CA HIS A 195 22.79 -7.77 -10.12
C HIS A 195 24.12 -7.40 -9.42
N LYS A 196 24.55 -8.16 -8.39
CA LYS A 196 25.81 -7.95 -7.65
C LYS A 196 25.96 -6.56 -7.04
N ARG A 197 24.85 -5.91 -6.69
CA ARG A 197 24.75 -4.54 -6.15
C ARG A 197 24.55 -4.49 -4.63
N GLN A 198 24.78 -5.60 -3.90
CA GLN A 198 24.49 -5.69 -2.46
C GLN A 198 25.27 -4.65 -1.62
N ARG A 199 26.47 -4.23 -2.11
CA ARG A 199 27.30 -3.25 -1.40
C ARG A 199 26.76 -1.82 -1.49
N GLU A 200 25.85 -1.58 -2.41
CA GLU A 200 25.22 -0.26 -2.58
C GLU A 200 24.17 0.02 -1.52
N LEU A 201 23.57 -1.01 -0.90
CA LEU A 201 22.58 -0.82 0.15
C LEU A 201 23.25 -0.50 1.48
N ASN A 202 22.92 0.68 2.01
CA ASN A 202 23.38 1.13 3.31
C ASN A 202 22.51 0.53 4.44
N ARG A 203 21.23 0.90 4.52
CA ARG A 203 20.33 0.51 5.59
C ARG A 203 18.98 0.04 5.04
N ILE A 204 18.23 -0.70 5.86
CA ILE A 204 16.81 -1.00 5.65
C ILE A 204 16.05 -0.33 6.79
N ILE A 205 15.20 0.63 6.47
CA ILE A 205 14.51 1.47 7.46
C ILE A 205 13.02 1.29 7.30
N LEU A 206 12.30 0.99 8.38
CA LEU A 206 10.85 1.07 8.44
C LEU A 206 10.43 2.30 9.23
N LEU A 207 9.73 3.21 8.55
CA LEU A 207 9.09 4.37 9.18
C LEU A 207 7.68 4.03 9.62
N THR A 208 7.40 4.26 10.88
CA THR A 208 6.08 4.07 11.49
C THR A 208 5.51 5.39 12.01
N PRO A 209 4.19 5.56 12.05
CA PRO A 209 3.57 6.80 12.52
C PRO A 209 3.58 6.98 14.04
N ASN A 210 3.86 5.93 14.81
CA ASN A 210 3.93 6.00 16.29
C ASN A 210 4.64 4.77 16.87
N GLU A 211 5.01 4.87 18.13
CA GLU A 211 5.74 3.84 18.85
C GLU A 211 4.98 2.52 19.01
N GLY A 212 3.65 2.56 19.21
CA GLY A 212 2.82 1.36 19.33
C GLY A 212 2.87 0.49 18.07
N LEU A 213 2.80 1.13 16.88
CA LEU A 213 2.98 0.43 15.61
C LEU A 213 4.42 -0.06 15.40
N SER A 214 5.42 0.64 15.93
CA SER A 214 6.80 0.17 15.89
C SER A 214 6.96 -1.18 16.60
N TYR A 215 6.39 -1.34 17.80
CA TYR A 215 6.41 -2.61 18.53
C TYR A 215 5.62 -3.71 17.83
N GLN A 216 4.46 -3.36 17.25
CA GLN A 216 3.68 -4.32 16.47
C GLN A 216 4.47 -4.85 15.28
N HIS A 217 5.13 -3.97 14.52
CA HIS A 217 5.99 -4.38 13.41
C HIS A 217 7.17 -5.24 13.85
N LEU A 218 7.80 -4.93 15.00
CA LEU A 218 8.89 -5.74 15.54
C LEU A 218 8.45 -7.20 15.77
N GLU A 219 7.27 -7.40 16.37
CA GLU A 219 6.70 -8.75 16.56
C GLU A 219 6.37 -9.43 15.23
N GLU A 220 5.80 -8.70 14.28
CA GLU A 220 5.51 -9.22 12.94
C GLU A 220 6.79 -9.65 12.19
N PHE A 221 7.88 -8.88 12.29
CA PHE A 221 9.19 -9.25 11.74
C PHE A 221 9.74 -10.52 12.42
N ARG A 222 9.60 -10.62 13.74
CA ARG A 222 9.99 -11.81 14.49
C ARG A 222 9.26 -13.06 13.99
N LEU A 223 7.94 -12.97 13.76
CA LEU A 223 7.13 -14.05 13.21
C LEU A 223 7.52 -14.40 11.76
N SER A 224 7.98 -13.44 11.00
CA SER A 224 8.45 -13.64 9.62
C SER A 224 9.90 -14.11 9.53
N GLY A 225 10.62 -14.18 10.65
CA GLY A 225 12.03 -14.60 10.67
C GLY A 225 12.97 -13.59 10.00
N ILE A 226 12.57 -12.33 9.89
CA ILE A 226 13.39 -11.23 9.37
C ILE A 226 14.00 -10.50 10.55
N PRO A 227 15.34 -10.34 10.63
CA PRO A 227 15.98 -9.58 11.70
C PRO A 227 15.51 -8.12 11.68
N ALA A 228 15.01 -7.64 12.81
CA ALA A 228 14.54 -6.26 12.97
C ALA A 228 14.84 -5.78 14.41
N GLU A 229 15.04 -4.47 14.57
CA GLU A 229 15.24 -3.82 15.85
C GLU A 229 14.58 -2.45 15.89
N LEU A 230 14.17 -2.02 17.07
CA LEU A 230 13.76 -0.63 17.28
C LEU A 230 15.00 0.26 17.28
N PHE A 231 14.93 1.35 16.54
CA PHE A 231 16.03 2.31 16.51
C PHE A 231 16.33 2.86 17.93
N SER A 232 17.58 2.75 18.35
CA SER A 232 18.12 3.32 19.59
C SER A 232 19.42 4.08 19.31
N LYS A 233 19.59 5.27 19.91
CA LYS A 233 20.82 6.04 19.81
C LYS A 233 22.02 5.36 20.46
N GLU A 234 21.77 4.61 21.53
CA GLU A 234 22.79 3.92 22.31
C GLU A 234 23.16 2.57 21.73
N GLY A 235 22.36 2.08 20.77
CA GLY A 235 22.57 0.81 20.12
C GLY A 235 23.79 0.86 19.22
N ARG A 236 24.97 0.47 19.75
CA ARG A 236 26.03 -0.05 18.88
C ARG A 236 25.41 -1.17 18.07
N MET A 237 25.50 -1.09 16.74
CA MET A 237 25.12 -2.19 15.85
C MET A 237 25.76 -3.47 16.36
N LEU A 238 24.99 -4.28 17.08
CA LEU A 238 25.43 -5.59 17.59
C LEU A 238 25.41 -6.64 16.47
N PHE A 239 24.85 -6.31 15.31
CA PHE A 239 24.66 -7.23 14.23
C PHE A 239 25.49 -6.84 13.00
N THR A 240 26.34 -7.75 12.57
CA THR A 240 27.12 -7.69 11.32
C THR A 240 26.27 -8.07 10.09
N GLY A 241 24.94 -8.05 10.19
CA GLY A 241 23.98 -8.44 9.14
C GLY A 241 23.00 -7.32 8.79
N ARG A 242 22.21 -7.56 7.77
CA ARG A 242 21.12 -6.67 7.36
C ARG A 242 19.96 -6.81 8.32
N VAL A 243 19.75 -5.81 9.15
CA VAL A 243 18.67 -5.68 10.12
C VAL A 243 17.73 -4.58 9.64
N VAL A 244 16.43 -4.75 9.83
CA VAL A 244 15.44 -3.69 9.60
C VAL A 244 15.40 -2.78 10.82
N GLU A 245 15.78 -1.52 10.63
CA GLU A 245 15.71 -0.49 11.69
C GLU A 245 14.32 0.13 11.70
N ILE A 246 13.55 -0.08 12.76
CA ILE A 246 12.17 0.44 12.90
C ILE A 246 12.23 1.78 13.62
N ILE A 247 11.82 2.85 12.96
CA ILE A 247 11.89 4.22 13.46
C ILE A 247 10.51 4.84 13.51
N ASP A 248 10.11 5.30 14.70
CA ASP A 248 8.97 6.21 14.82
C ASP A 248 9.36 7.57 14.25
N ILE A 249 8.58 8.10 13.32
CA ILE A 249 8.84 9.35 12.62
C ILE A 249 9.05 10.54 13.56
N HIS A 250 8.37 10.53 14.72
CA HIS A 250 8.53 11.60 15.73
C HIS A 250 9.91 11.61 16.37
N LYS A 251 10.69 10.54 16.23
CA LYS A 251 12.10 10.46 16.68
C LYS A 251 13.07 11.10 15.67
N LEU A 252 12.62 11.34 14.42
CA LEU A 252 13.41 12.06 13.41
C LEU A 252 13.16 13.57 13.53
N ARG A 253 14.22 14.35 13.75
CA ARG A 253 14.18 15.82 13.78
C ARG A 253 15.34 16.40 12.97
N ASP A 254 15.27 17.69 12.67
CA ASP A 254 16.34 18.38 11.95
C ASP A 254 17.57 18.62 12.85
N GLU A 255 17.41 18.57 14.18
CA GLU A 255 18.49 18.72 15.15
C GLU A 255 18.57 17.54 16.12
N MET A 256 19.79 17.23 16.58
CA MET A 256 20.01 16.22 17.62
C MET A 256 19.46 16.67 18.97
N GLY A 257 18.55 15.88 19.55
CA GLY A 257 18.07 16.01 20.92
C GLY A 257 18.31 14.73 21.73
N GLU A 258 18.01 14.69 23.02
CA GLU A 258 18.22 13.48 23.85
C GLU A 258 17.49 12.23 23.32
N LYS A 259 16.33 12.39 22.70
CA LYS A 259 15.51 11.30 22.13
C LYS A 259 15.33 11.37 20.60
N THR A 260 16.02 12.28 19.90
CA THR A 260 15.86 12.52 18.47
C THR A 260 17.16 12.40 17.72
N VAL A 261 17.12 12.01 16.45
CA VAL A 261 18.26 11.82 15.56
C VAL A 261 18.10 12.72 14.36
N ALA A 262 19.19 13.35 13.95
CA ALA A 262 19.22 14.12 12.73
C ALA A 262 19.07 13.19 11.51
N VAL A 263 18.31 13.62 10.51
CA VAL A 263 18.06 12.83 9.29
C VAL A 263 19.36 12.58 8.53
N GLU A 264 20.32 13.50 8.62
CA GLU A 264 21.65 13.39 8.00
C GLU A 264 22.45 12.17 8.51
N ALA A 265 22.15 11.66 9.72
CA ALA A 265 22.79 10.44 10.24
C ALA A 265 22.44 9.18 9.42
N PHE A 266 21.41 9.26 8.56
CA PHE A 266 20.95 8.17 7.70
C PHE A 266 21.28 8.41 6.22
N GLU A 267 22.23 9.29 5.91
CA GLU A 267 22.66 9.51 4.53
C GLU A 267 23.12 8.22 3.86
N GLY A 268 22.80 8.09 2.57
CA GLY A 268 23.21 6.96 1.75
C GLY A 268 22.07 6.31 0.96
N ASN A 269 22.39 5.20 0.32
CA ASN A 269 21.44 4.40 -0.44
C ASN A 269 20.66 3.48 0.51
N ASN A 270 19.54 3.94 1.02
CA ASN A 270 18.68 3.18 1.93
C ASN A 270 17.50 2.55 1.20
N LEU A 271 17.06 1.40 1.70
CA LEU A 271 15.73 0.88 1.43
C LEU A 271 14.78 1.37 2.53
N VAL A 272 13.83 2.21 2.18
CA VAL A 272 12.90 2.80 3.14
C VAL A 272 11.49 2.24 2.91
N LEU A 273 10.91 1.67 3.95
CA LEU A 273 9.54 1.23 3.98
C LEU A 273 8.73 2.23 4.80
N VAL A 274 7.54 2.60 4.32
CA VAL A 274 6.69 3.58 4.99
C VAL A 274 5.32 2.96 5.20
N ASP A 275 4.99 2.68 6.46
CA ASP A 275 3.62 2.31 6.81
C ASP A 275 2.77 3.57 7.00
N GLU A 276 1.50 3.49 6.57
CA GLU A 276 0.58 4.63 6.52
C GLU A 276 1.14 5.83 5.73
N GLY A 277 1.68 5.54 4.52
CA GLY A 277 2.35 6.50 3.62
C GLY A 277 1.52 7.72 3.23
N HIS A 278 0.20 7.72 3.50
CA HIS A 278 -0.67 8.88 3.33
C HIS A 278 -0.49 9.94 4.42
N ARG A 279 0.09 9.60 5.57
CA ARG A 279 0.36 10.57 6.64
C ARG A 279 1.38 11.61 6.18
N GLY A 280 1.19 12.85 6.60
CA GLY A 280 1.98 13.97 6.09
C GLY A 280 1.57 14.45 4.69
N THR A 281 0.42 14.03 4.15
CA THR A 281 -0.13 14.54 2.89
C THR A 281 -1.22 15.61 3.10
N SER A 282 -1.65 15.87 4.35
CA SER A 282 -2.62 16.89 4.72
C SER A 282 -2.24 17.62 6.02
N GLY A 283 -2.50 18.94 6.14
CA GLY A 283 -2.22 19.77 7.31
C GLY A 283 -0.85 20.46 7.33
N ALA A 284 -0.55 21.22 8.37
CA ALA A 284 0.68 22.00 8.51
C ALA A 284 1.96 21.14 8.67
N GLU A 285 1.81 19.86 9.04
CA GLU A 285 2.92 18.90 9.19
C GLU A 285 3.35 18.22 7.89
N ILE A 286 2.62 18.48 6.78
CA ILE A 286 2.84 17.87 5.46
C ILE A 286 4.28 18.01 4.98
N GLY A 287 4.83 19.20 5.09
CA GLY A 287 6.16 19.51 4.56
C GLY A 287 7.25 18.70 5.27
N ALA A 288 7.22 18.65 6.60
CA ALA A 288 8.28 18.03 7.40
C ALA A 288 8.32 16.50 7.25
N TRP A 289 7.17 15.82 7.23
CA TRP A 289 7.09 14.37 7.06
C TRP A 289 7.61 13.91 5.70
N MET A 290 7.09 14.54 4.64
CA MET A 290 7.51 14.22 3.27
C MET A 290 8.97 14.58 3.01
N GLN A 291 9.43 15.71 3.56
CA GLN A 291 10.81 16.14 3.42
C GLN A 291 11.77 15.12 4.06
N LYS A 292 11.53 14.72 5.30
CA LYS A 292 12.35 13.71 6.00
C LYS A 292 12.38 12.38 5.26
N ARG A 293 11.21 11.92 4.82
CA ARG A 293 11.12 10.69 4.02
C ARG A 293 11.91 10.78 2.72
N ASN A 294 11.80 11.90 2.00
CA ASN A 294 12.53 12.11 0.75
C ASN A 294 14.04 12.19 0.98
N GLN A 295 14.50 12.82 2.06
CA GLN A 295 15.91 12.87 2.45
C GLN A 295 16.45 11.46 2.73
N LEU A 296 15.73 10.63 3.49
CA LEU A 296 16.13 9.24 3.77
C LEU A 296 16.23 8.38 2.49
N CYS A 297 15.50 8.72 1.44
CA CYS A 297 15.43 7.99 0.18
C CYS A 297 16.18 8.67 -0.97
N GLU A 298 16.89 9.77 -0.75
CA GLU A 298 17.43 10.62 -1.82
C GLU A 298 18.25 9.82 -2.85
N ASN A 299 19.08 8.92 -2.37
CA ASN A 299 19.90 8.03 -3.20
C ASN A 299 19.45 6.57 -3.12
N GLY A 300 18.30 6.30 -2.51
CA GLY A 300 17.80 4.97 -2.19
C GLY A 300 16.53 4.60 -2.93
N PHE A 301 15.79 3.66 -2.34
CA PHE A 301 14.52 3.16 -2.86
C PHE A 301 13.46 3.14 -1.76
N SER A 302 12.18 3.42 -2.09
CA SER A 302 11.11 3.35 -1.10
C SER A 302 9.92 2.51 -1.54
N PHE A 303 9.36 1.78 -0.55
CA PHE A 303 8.06 1.16 -0.62
C PHE A 303 7.10 1.85 0.35
N GLU A 304 5.96 2.29 -0.11
CA GLU A 304 4.96 2.97 0.71
C GLU A 304 3.63 2.22 0.70
N TYR A 305 3.02 2.07 1.87
CA TYR A 305 1.78 1.33 2.05
C TYR A 305 0.72 2.21 2.69
N SER A 306 -0.50 2.21 2.15
CA SER A 306 -1.63 2.92 2.75
C SER A 306 -2.97 2.37 2.28
N ALA A 307 -3.95 2.42 3.17
CA ALA A 307 -5.34 2.15 2.84
C ALA A 307 -6.08 3.37 2.27
N THR A 308 -5.56 4.58 2.46
CA THR A 308 -6.32 5.83 2.30
C THR A 308 -5.66 6.83 1.35
N PHE A 309 -4.83 6.39 0.40
CA PHE A 309 -4.22 7.31 -0.59
C PHE A 309 -5.26 8.15 -1.32
N GLY A 310 -6.39 7.58 -1.77
CA GLY A 310 -7.42 8.34 -2.48
C GLY A 310 -8.07 9.44 -1.65
N GLN A 311 -8.33 9.18 -0.36
CA GLN A 311 -8.84 10.20 0.56
C GLN A 311 -7.81 11.30 0.79
N ALA A 312 -6.56 10.92 1.00
CA ALA A 312 -5.45 11.85 1.21
C ALA A 312 -5.22 12.76 -0.01
N MET A 313 -5.29 12.21 -1.22
CA MET A 313 -5.16 13.00 -2.45
C MET A 313 -6.32 14.00 -2.61
N LYS A 314 -7.56 13.58 -2.31
CA LYS A 314 -8.73 14.46 -2.34
C LYS A 314 -8.65 15.58 -1.29
N ALA A 315 -8.09 15.28 -0.11
CA ALA A 315 -7.97 16.25 0.98
C ALA A 315 -6.82 17.24 0.80
N SER A 316 -5.76 16.86 0.07
CA SER A 316 -4.56 17.70 -0.07
C SER A 316 -4.72 18.83 -1.09
N ASP A 317 -5.61 18.69 -2.07
CA ASP A 317 -5.73 19.54 -3.27
C ASP A 317 -4.35 19.92 -3.90
N ASN A 318 -3.37 19.00 -3.79
CA ASN A 318 -1.99 19.19 -4.20
C ASN A 318 -1.69 18.41 -5.48
N ARG A 319 -1.68 19.12 -6.60
CA ARG A 319 -1.41 18.52 -7.92
C ARG A 319 -0.04 17.87 -8.04
N THR A 320 0.98 18.38 -7.37
CA THR A 320 2.32 17.78 -7.39
C THR A 320 2.32 16.43 -6.69
N LEU A 321 1.62 16.35 -5.56
CA LEU A 321 1.45 15.11 -4.82
C LEU A 321 0.66 14.07 -5.62
N GLU A 322 -0.44 14.47 -6.24
CA GLU A 322 -1.21 13.61 -7.14
C GLU A 322 -0.37 13.09 -8.29
N GLN A 323 0.47 13.94 -8.93
CA GLN A 323 1.37 13.53 -9.99
C GLN A 323 2.38 12.48 -9.51
N THR A 324 2.94 12.66 -8.31
CA THR A 324 3.88 11.71 -7.73
C THR A 324 3.23 10.36 -7.51
N TYR A 325 2.07 10.32 -6.84
CA TYR A 325 1.40 9.05 -6.54
C TYR A 325 0.77 8.39 -7.77
N ALA A 326 0.32 9.15 -8.75
CA ALA A 326 -0.13 8.59 -10.03
C ALA A 326 0.98 7.80 -10.76
N LYS A 327 2.26 8.17 -10.55
CA LYS A 327 3.44 7.53 -11.13
C LYS A 327 4.03 6.41 -10.27
N CYS A 328 3.74 6.34 -8.97
CA CYS A 328 4.36 5.36 -8.09
C CYS A 328 3.40 4.33 -7.49
N ILE A 329 2.09 4.53 -7.51
CA ILE A 329 1.15 3.48 -7.08
C ILE A 329 1.21 2.33 -8.09
N LEU A 330 1.88 1.27 -7.66
CA LEU A 330 2.07 0.05 -8.44
C LEU A 330 0.82 -0.83 -8.39
N PHE A 331 0.15 -0.88 -7.25
CA PHE A 331 -0.98 -1.76 -7.03
C PHE A 331 -2.10 -1.07 -6.25
N ASP A 332 -3.33 -1.15 -6.79
CA ASP A 332 -4.55 -0.66 -6.15
C ASP A 332 -5.47 -1.84 -5.80
N TYR A 333 -5.52 -2.16 -4.52
CA TYR A 333 -6.52 -3.02 -3.90
C TYR A 333 -7.16 -2.27 -2.72
N SER A 334 -7.70 -1.09 -3.05
CA SER A 334 -8.39 -0.21 -2.10
C SER A 334 -9.66 -0.86 -1.54
N TYR A 335 -10.27 -0.21 -0.54
CA TYR A 335 -11.46 -0.75 0.14
C TYR A 335 -12.59 -1.13 -0.81
N LYS A 336 -12.72 -0.47 -1.97
CA LYS A 336 -13.69 -0.80 -3.02
C LYS A 336 -13.58 -2.27 -3.46
N TYR A 337 -12.37 -2.73 -3.73
CA TYR A 337 -12.11 -4.11 -4.18
C TYR A 337 -12.22 -5.08 -3.01
N PHE A 338 -11.66 -4.73 -1.87
CA PHE A 338 -11.71 -5.52 -0.64
C PHE A 338 -13.16 -5.79 -0.19
N TYR A 339 -14.02 -4.79 -0.26
CA TYR A 339 -15.44 -4.93 0.04
C TYR A 339 -16.17 -5.80 -0.98
N ARG A 340 -15.91 -5.56 -2.27
CA ARG A 340 -16.53 -6.34 -3.36
C ARG A 340 -16.19 -7.84 -3.29
N ASP A 341 -14.98 -8.17 -2.84
CA ASP A 341 -14.53 -9.55 -2.69
C ASP A 341 -15.04 -10.21 -1.39
N GLY A 342 -15.87 -9.52 -0.61
CA GLY A 342 -16.51 -10.05 0.59
C GLY A 342 -15.65 -10.00 1.85
N TYR A 343 -14.46 -9.39 1.80
CA TYR A 343 -13.62 -9.21 3.00
C TYR A 343 -14.00 -7.99 3.84
N GLY A 344 -14.68 -7.02 3.25
CA GLY A 344 -15.15 -5.83 3.92
C GLY A 344 -16.31 -6.12 4.86
N LYS A 345 -16.45 -5.28 5.88
CA LYS A 345 -17.60 -5.30 6.79
C LYS A 345 -18.61 -4.25 6.37
N ASP A 346 -19.89 -4.60 6.48
CA ASP A 346 -20.95 -3.60 6.39
C ASP A 346 -20.86 -2.64 7.56
N TYR A 347 -21.14 -1.38 7.29
CA TYR A 347 -21.21 -0.36 8.32
C TYR A 347 -22.43 0.51 8.12
N ARG A 348 -22.92 1.07 9.24
CA ARG A 348 -24.00 2.05 9.23
C ARG A 348 -23.53 3.29 9.93
N ILE A 349 -23.63 4.41 9.24
CA ILE A 349 -23.34 5.72 9.83
C ILE A 349 -24.65 6.32 10.32
N LEU A 350 -24.72 6.57 11.62
CA LEU A 350 -25.83 7.27 12.26
C LEU A 350 -25.33 8.62 12.73
N ASN A 351 -25.71 9.68 12.02
CA ASN A 351 -25.34 11.04 12.39
C ASN A 351 -26.45 11.69 13.21
N LEU A 352 -26.07 12.52 14.18
CA LEU A 352 -27.00 13.42 14.87
C LEU A 352 -27.34 14.57 13.94
N ALA A 353 -28.62 14.92 13.87
CA ALA A 353 -29.07 16.09 13.12
C ALA A 353 -28.67 17.41 13.85
N ASP A 354 -28.63 17.37 15.19
CA ASP A 354 -28.14 18.43 16.05
C ASP A 354 -27.26 17.86 17.16
N ASP A 355 -25.96 18.15 17.09
CA ASP A 355 -24.96 17.72 18.07
C ASP A 355 -24.74 18.71 19.21
N LYS A 356 -25.38 19.88 19.15
CA LYS A 356 -25.27 20.95 20.17
C LYS A 356 -26.25 20.75 21.33
N ASP A 357 -27.38 20.07 21.10
CA ASP A 357 -28.34 19.73 22.17
C ASP A 357 -27.82 18.58 23.02
N GLU A 358 -27.52 18.88 24.30
CA GLU A 358 -27.00 17.90 25.24
C GLU A 358 -28.00 16.75 25.50
N GLY A 359 -29.28 17.01 25.54
CA GLY A 359 -30.32 16.02 25.71
C GLY A 359 -30.41 15.08 24.50
N VAL A 360 -30.20 15.59 23.29
CA VAL A 360 -30.12 14.79 22.06
C VAL A 360 -28.87 13.91 22.10
N ARG A 361 -27.72 14.44 22.50
CA ARG A 361 -26.46 13.67 22.63
C ARG A 361 -26.59 12.55 23.66
N GLN A 362 -27.13 12.81 24.84
CA GLN A 362 -27.33 11.79 25.89
C GLN A 362 -28.25 10.67 25.42
N ARG A 363 -29.38 10.99 24.76
CA ARG A 363 -30.27 9.98 24.18
C ARG A 363 -29.59 9.14 23.13
N TYR A 364 -28.77 9.77 22.26
CA TYR A 364 -28.01 9.09 21.22
C TYR A 364 -26.98 8.11 21.84
N LEU A 365 -26.19 8.58 22.80
CA LEU A 365 -25.20 7.74 23.50
C LEU A 365 -25.88 6.58 24.22
N THR A 366 -27.03 6.81 24.87
CA THR A 366 -27.83 5.77 25.49
C THR A 366 -28.31 4.73 24.47
N ALA A 367 -28.79 5.19 23.31
CA ALA A 367 -29.20 4.29 22.23
C ALA A 367 -28.03 3.45 21.68
N CYS A 368 -26.84 4.04 21.55
CA CYS A 368 -25.62 3.32 21.18
C CYS A 368 -25.26 2.24 22.20
N LEU A 369 -25.31 2.55 23.51
CA LEU A 369 -25.05 1.60 24.58
C LEU A 369 -26.07 0.45 24.61
N LEU A 370 -27.35 0.74 24.43
CA LEU A 370 -28.39 -0.26 24.36
C LEU A 370 -28.24 -1.18 23.14
N SER A 371 -27.92 -0.59 21.98
CA SER A 371 -27.63 -1.35 20.76
C SER A 371 -26.42 -2.29 20.94
N PHE A 372 -25.34 -1.78 21.54
CA PHE A 372 -24.17 -2.59 21.87
C PHE A 372 -24.51 -3.70 22.86
N TYR A 373 -25.24 -3.41 23.92
CA TYR A 373 -25.67 -4.41 24.91
C TYR A 373 -26.51 -5.52 24.25
N GLN A 374 -27.42 -5.17 23.35
CA GLN A 374 -28.22 -6.13 22.60
C GLN A 374 -27.33 -7.07 21.76
N GLN A 375 -26.34 -6.51 21.04
CA GLN A 375 -25.39 -7.30 20.25
C GLN A 375 -24.53 -8.19 21.13
N LEU A 376 -24.06 -7.67 22.27
CA LEU A 376 -23.27 -8.44 23.23
C LEU A 376 -24.07 -9.61 23.81
N LYS A 377 -25.33 -9.37 24.20
CA LYS A 377 -26.23 -10.39 24.69
C LYS A 377 -26.46 -11.47 23.63
N LEU A 378 -26.79 -11.08 22.40
CA LEU A 378 -26.98 -12.02 21.29
C LEU A 378 -25.71 -12.86 21.04
N TYR A 379 -24.54 -12.27 21.10
CA TYR A 379 -23.27 -12.99 20.97
C TYR A 379 -23.07 -14.02 22.09
N LEU A 380 -23.36 -13.65 23.34
CA LEU A 380 -23.23 -14.55 24.50
C LEU A 380 -24.24 -15.70 24.44
N ASP A 381 -25.47 -15.41 24.06
CA ASP A 381 -26.56 -16.41 24.01
C ASP A 381 -26.36 -17.40 22.84
N LYS A 382 -25.70 -16.96 21.74
CA LYS A 382 -25.53 -17.73 20.49
C LYS A 382 -24.07 -17.99 20.13
N ARG A 383 -23.19 -18.04 21.11
CA ARG A 383 -21.73 -18.12 20.88
C ARG A 383 -21.33 -19.32 20.00
N GLU A 384 -21.95 -20.50 20.24
CA GLU A 384 -21.63 -21.70 19.46
C GLU A 384 -22.09 -21.59 18.00
N GLU A 385 -23.17 -20.84 17.70
CA GLU A 385 -23.61 -20.58 16.33
C GLU A 385 -22.63 -19.64 15.59
N PHE A 386 -21.95 -18.72 16.30
CA PHE A 386 -20.98 -17.78 15.73
C PHE A 386 -19.57 -18.35 15.54
N ARG A 387 -19.22 -19.39 16.31
CA ARG A 387 -17.89 -19.99 16.32
C ARG A 387 -17.40 -20.49 14.95
N PRO A 388 -18.21 -21.16 14.10
CA PRO A 388 -17.78 -21.59 12.77
C PRO A 388 -17.42 -20.44 11.84
N PHE A 389 -17.95 -19.24 12.10
CA PHE A 389 -17.71 -18.03 11.31
C PHE A 389 -16.57 -17.16 11.87
N LEU A 390 -15.88 -17.61 12.91
CA LEU A 390 -14.81 -16.88 13.60
C LEU A 390 -15.23 -15.45 14.02
N ILE A 391 -16.52 -15.30 14.38
CA ILE A 391 -17.05 -14.02 14.87
C ILE A 391 -16.65 -13.84 16.33
N GLU A 392 -15.89 -12.78 16.59
CA GLU A 392 -15.41 -12.42 17.90
C GLU A 392 -16.43 -11.56 18.68
N ARG A 393 -16.18 -11.43 19.96
CA ARG A 393 -17.02 -10.65 20.87
C ARG A 393 -17.14 -9.20 20.37
N PRO A 394 -18.37 -8.61 20.32
CA PRO A 394 -18.56 -7.21 19.96
C PRO A 394 -17.74 -6.26 20.83
N LEU A 395 -17.17 -5.25 20.23
CA LEU A 395 -16.38 -4.20 20.85
C LEU A 395 -17.06 -2.84 20.65
N LEU A 396 -17.22 -2.08 21.73
CA LEU A 396 -17.63 -0.69 21.69
C LEU A 396 -16.42 0.21 21.89
N VAL A 397 -16.21 1.15 21.01
CA VAL A 397 -15.10 2.11 21.07
C VAL A 397 -15.65 3.53 21.14
N PHE A 398 -15.28 4.26 22.18
CA PHE A 398 -15.52 5.69 22.28
C PHE A 398 -14.26 6.45 21.86
N VAL A 399 -14.43 7.44 20.99
CA VAL A 399 -13.35 8.30 20.54
C VAL A 399 -13.68 9.74 20.94
N GLY A 400 -12.89 10.31 21.86
CA GLY A 400 -12.99 11.69 22.27
C GLY A 400 -12.07 12.61 21.47
N GLY A 401 -12.37 13.90 21.41
CA GLY A 401 -11.56 14.92 20.76
C GLY A 401 -10.24 15.23 21.49
N SER A 402 -10.13 14.88 22.78
CA SER A 402 -8.93 15.02 23.62
C SER A 402 -8.93 13.92 24.69
N VAL A 403 -7.76 13.71 25.33
CA VAL A 403 -7.59 12.68 26.40
C VAL A 403 -8.57 12.89 27.57
N ASN A 404 -9.00 14.13 27.81
CA ASN A 404 -9.93 14.48 28.92
C ASN A 404 -11.39 14.57 28.46
N ALA A 405 -11.71 14.18 27.23
CA ALA A 405 -13.05 14.31 26.63
C ALA A 405 -13.82 12.98 26.55
N VAL A 406 -13.31 11.95 27.18
CA VAL A 406 -13.94 10.60 27.26
C VAL A 406 -14.38 10.30 28.68
#